data_69eee00de695f10be118db153a6cf2c5
#
_entry.id   69eee00de695f10be118db153a6cf2c5
#
_cell.length_a   1.000
_cell.length_b   1.000
_cell.length_c   1.000
_cell.angle_alpha   90.00
_cell.angle_beta   90.00
_cell.angle_gamma   90.00
#
_symmetry.space_group_name_H-M   'P 1'
#
loop_
_entity.id
_entity.type
_entity.pdbx_description
1 polymer ?
#
loop_
_entity_poly.entity_id
_entity_poly.type
_entity_poly.pdbx_seq_one_letter_code
_entity_poly.pdbx_strand_id
1 'polypeptide(L)'
;MRRFPLTIIPLVPLALAACSASTGASFWPAYPAGSVHTLMPSPTTVVYGGYDPAAAPVLRVASGDEVIVGAVSTCGAHLLQPGLDTGTIEPAYRAIMAAVRDSTLRRGPGGHILTGPIYVDGAEPGDVLEVRIESITIDLPYACNAFGPRGGFLPEDFPGESRFRVIPLDLHRMVARFSDSLGIAIPLHPFFGSIGDAPRPEQGRINSAPPGMHAGNLDNKELVAGTILYIPVHTRGALLEIGDGHAGQGDG
;
A
#
# COMPACT_ATOMS: atom_id res chain seq x y z
N MET A 1 -75.82 -22.65 -14.27
CA MET A 1 -74.83 -21.89 -15.02
C MET A 1 -74.66 -20.51 -14.39
N ARG A 2 -73.61 -20.32 -13.56
CA ARG A 2 -73.32 -19.01 -12.99
C ARG A 2 -72.11 -18.42 -13.76
N ARG A 3 -72.27 -17.30 -14.40
CA ARG A 3 -71.23 -16.56 -15.11
C ARG A 3 -70.52 -15.67 -14.10
N PHE A 4 -69.16 -15.78 -14.02
CA PHE A 4 -68.32 -14.85 -13.26
C PHE A 4 -67.78 -13.79 -14.24
N PRO A 5 -67.78 -12.50 -13.89
CA PRO A 5 -67.17 -11.47 -14.71
C PRO A 5 -65.64 -11.50 -14.55
N LEU A 6 -64.95 -11.47 -15.72
CA LEU A 6 -63.49 -11.36 -15.81
C LEU A 6 -63.12 -9.87 -15.75
N THR A 7 -62.47 -9.46 -14.67
CA THR A 7 -61.95 -8.10 -14.53
C THR A 7 -60.53 -8.07 -15.11
N ILE A 8 -60.32 -7.34 -16.21
CA ILE A 8 -59.01 -7.10 -16.79
C ILE A 8 -58.38 -5.93 -16.07
N ILE A 9 -57.29 -6.16 -15.35
CA ILE A 9 -56.47 -5.13 -14.69
C ILE A 9 -55.41 -4.69 -15.73
N PRO A 10 -55.32 -3.40 -16.11
CA PRO A 10 -54.28 -2.95 -17.02
C PRO A 10 -52.88 -3.04 -16.35
N LEU A 11 -51.94 -3.68 -17.05
CA LEU A 11 -50.51 -3.65 -16.67
C LEU A 11 -50.01 -2.22 -16.82
N VAL A 12 -49.63 -1.62 -15.71
CA VAL A 12 -48.85 -0.38 -15.70
C VAL A 12 -47.40 -0.75 -16.04
N PRO A 13 -46.80 -0.15 -17.10
CA PRO A 13 -45.39 -0.41 -17.42
C PRO A 13 -44.54 0.18 -16.28
N LEU A 14 -43.81 -0.70 -15.58
CA LEU A 14 -42.77 -0.32 -14.62
C LEU A 14 -41.61 0.27 -15.45
N ALA A 15 -41.48 1.59 -15.42
CA ALA A 15 -40.35 2.28 -16.00
C ALA A 15 -39.10 1.88 -15.17
N LEU A 16 -38.26 1.01 -15.74
CA LEU A 16 -36.90 0.80 -15.25
C LEU A 16 -36.14 2.11 -15.40
N ALA A 17 -36.02 2.85 -14.32
CA ALA A 17 -35.05 3.93 -14.24
C ALA A 17 -33.67 3.28 -14.37
N ALA A 18 -33.06 3.42 -15.54
CA ALA A 18 -31.66 3.14 -15.72
C ALA A 18 -30.89 4.08 -14.78
N CYS A 19 -30.28 3.52 -13.73
CA CYS A 19 -29.23 4.21 -13.02
C CYS A 19 -28.10 4.46 -14.01
N SER A 20 -28.08 5.65 -14.62
CA SER A 20 -26.89 6.16 -15.26
C SER A 20 -25.83 6.24 -14.16
N ALA A 21 -24.78 5.44 -14.30
CA ALA A 21 -23.59 5.57 -13.50
C ALA A 21 -23.10 7.02 -13.67
N SER A 22 -23.28 7.82 -12.63
CA SER A 22 -22.72 9.16 -12.56
C SER A 22 -21.20 8.98 -12.50
N THR A 23 -20.55 9.35 -13.60
CA THR A 23 -19.10 9.53 -13.64
C THR A 23 -18.68 10.42 -12.49
N GLY A 24 -17.93 9.83 -11.51
CA GLY A 24 -16.97 10.53 -10.68
C GLY A 24 -17.45 11.72 -9.88
N ALA A 25 -18.45 11.56 -9.01
CA ALA A 25 -18.53 12.46 -7.87
C ALA A 25 -17.45 11.98 -6.86
N SER A 26 -16.40 12.79 -6.68
CA SER A 26 -15.47 12.61 -5.56
C SER A 26 -16.27 12.49 -4.27
N PHE A 27 -16.05 11.42 -3.50
CA PHE A 27 -16.65 11.21 -2.17
C PHE A 27 -16.22 12.28 -1.17
N TRP A 28 -15.28 13.12 -1.54
CA TRP A 28 -14.62 14.09 -0.69
C TRP A 28 -15.12 15.52 -0.94
N PRO A 29 -15.22 16.37 0.10
CA PRO A 29 -15.39 17.79 -0.14
C PRO A 29 -14.28 18.29 -1.06
N ALA A 30 -14.66 19.06 -2.08
CA ALA A 30 -13.71 19.63 -3.03
C ALA A 30 -12.72 20.53 -2.28
N TYR A 31 -11.47 20.06 -2.18
CA TYR A 31 -10.37 20.95 -1.84
C TYR A 31 -9.95 21.71 -3.10
N PRO A 32 -9.37 22.90 -2.95
CA PRO A 32 -8.72 23.56 -4.08
C PRO A 32 -7.75 22.56 -4.71
N ALA A 33 -7.81 22.38 -6.02
CA ALA A 33 -6.90 21.50 -6.73
C ALA A 33 -5.47 21.97 -6.47
N GLY A 34 -4.70 21.15 -5.76
CA GLY A 34 -3.27 21.35 -5.52
C GLY A 34 -2.45 20.95 -6.74
N SER A 35 -1.15 21.06 -6.61
CA SER A 35 -0.21 20.55 -7.61
C SER A 35 -0.14 19.03 -7.55
N VAL A 36 0.15 18.40 -8.70
CA VAL A 36 0.39 16.94 -8.76
C VAL A 36 1.90 16.71 -8.85
N HIS A 37 2.41 15.90 -7.94
CA HIS A 37 3.83 15.53 -7.87
C HIS A 37 3.99 14.04 -8.16
N THR A 38 5.17 13.61 -8.61
CA THR A 38 5.51 12.20 -8.79
C THR A 38 6.78 11.89 -8.01
N LEU A 39 6.74 10.86 -7.17
CA LEU A 39 7.88 10.40 -6.38
C LEU A 39 8.06 8.90 -6.58
N MET A 40 9.08 8.52 -7.36
CA MET A 40 9.40 7.12 -7.63
C MET A 40 10.55 6.63 -6.75
N PRO A 41 10.58 5.32 -6.39
CA PRO A 41 11.63 4.75 -5.56
C PRO A 41 12.96 4.71 -6.30
N SER A 42 13.99 5.16 -5.62
CA SER A 42 15.39 5.13 -6.08
C SER A 42 16.32 5.11 -4.85
N PRO A 43 17.63 4.87 -5.01
CA PRO A 43 18.55 4.96 -3.88
C PRO A 43 18.58 6.31 -3.14
N THR A 44 18.11 7.38 -3.78
CA THR A 44 18.08 8.74 -3.22
C THR A 44 16.70 9.21 -2.78
N THR A 45 15.67 8.41 -3.02
CA THR A 45 14.27 8.77 -2.71
C THR A 45 13.60 7.75 -1.79
N VAL A 46 14.36 6.86 -1.18
CA VAL A 46 13.84 5.89 -0.22
C VAL A 46 14.59 5.94 1.11
N VAL A 47 13.89 5.61 2.18
CA VAL A 47 14.47 5.24 3.46
C VAL A 47 14.35 3.72 3.62
N TYR A 48 15.41 3.06 4.09
CA TYR A 48 15.38 1.62 4.25
C TYR A 48 15.40 1.24 5.73
N GLY A 49 14.34 0.62 6.20
CA GLY A 49 14.27 -0.06 7.49
C GLY A 49 14.00 0.84 8.69
N GLY A 50 13.50 2.05 8.52
CA GLY A 50 13.16 2.91 9.65
C GLY A 50 12.47 4.19 9.24
N TYR A 51 11.89 4.87 10.24
CA TYR A 51 11.40 6.24 10.19
C TYR A 51 12.37 7.11 10.98
N ASP A 52 12.81 8.25 10.40
CA ASP A 52 13.86 9.06 10.99
C ASP A 52 13.48 10.55 11.00
N PRO A 53 13.29 11.19 12.17
CA PRO A 53 12.93 12.60 12.26
C PRO A 53 14.04 13.54 11.76
N ALA A 54 15.27 13.05 11.61
CA ALA A 54 16.41 13.79 11.07
C ALA A 54 16.65 13.52 9.57
N ALA A 55 15.82 12.70 8.91
CA ALA A 55 15.97 12.42 7.49
C ALA A 55 15.70 13.70 6.65
N ALA A 56 16.56 13.94 5.68
CA ALA A 56 16.33 15.03 4.73
C ALA A 56 15.16 14.67 3.80
N PRO A 57 14.17 15.57 3.62
CA PRO A 57 13.06 15.31 2.72
C PRO A 57 13.53 15.29 1.25
N VAL A 58 12.92 14.40 0.47
CA VAL A 58 13.20 14.25 -0.96
C VAL A 58 12.16 14.93 -1.83
N LEU A 59 11.02 15.30 -1.24
CA LEU A 59 9.95 16.05 -1.87
C LEU A 59 9.35 17.02 -0.84
N ARG A 60 8.92 18.20 -1.29
CA ARG A 60 8.13 19.13 -0.49
C ARG A 60 6.81 19.41 -1.20
N VAL A 61 5.73 19.41 -0.44
CA VAL A 61 4.36 19.59 -0.94
C VAL A 61 3.59 20.54 -0.05
N ALA A 62 2.63 21.24 -0.62
CA ALA A 62 1.65 22.01 0.15
C ALA A 62 0.48 21.11 0.60
N SER A 63 -0.25 21.54 1.63
CA SER A 63 -1.52 20.91 1.99
C SER A 63 -2.51 21.00 0.83
N GLY A 64 -3.09 19.86 0.44
CA GLY A 64 -3.98 19.73 -0.71
C GLY A 64 -3.30 19.32 -2.02
N ASP A 65 -1.98 19.21 -2.05
CA ASP A 65 -1.28 18.63 -3.19
C ASP A 65 -1.53 17.12 -3.28
N GLU A 66 -1.47 16.60 -4.52
CA GLU A 66 -1.52 15.18 -4.83
C GLU A 66 -0.11 14.64 -5.06
N VAL A 67 0.18 13.44 -4.56
CA VAL A 67 1.47 12.78 -4.81
C VAL A 67 1.25 11.37 -5.35
N ILE A 68 1.73 11.12 -6.56
CA ILE A 68 1.84 9.78 -7.14
C ILE A 68 3.11 9.14 -6.58
N VAL A 69 2.95 8.21 -5.64
CA VAL A 69 4.07 7.54 -4.97
C VAL A 69 4.26 6.15 -5.54
N GLY A 70 5.42 5.85 -6.09
CA GLY A 70 5.83 4.49 -6.41
C GLY A 70 6.44 3.79 -5.19
N ALA A 71 6.29 2.46 -5.11
CA ALA A 71 6.97 1.62 -4.14
C ALA A 71 7.56 0.39 -4.81
N VAL A 72 8.65 -0.13 -4.26
CA VAL A 72 9.24 -1.40 -4.72
C VAL A 72 8.62 -2.59 -4.00
N SER A 73 8.61 -3.74 -4.68
CA SER A 73 8.12 -4.99 -4.10
C SER A 73 9.02 -5.47 -2.97
N THR A 74 8.42 -5.90 -1.86
CA THR A 74 9.13 -6.55 -0.74
C THR A 74 9.59 -7.98 -1.08
N CYS A 75 9.09 -8.58 -2.16
CA CYS A 75 9.51 -9.90 -2.65
C CYS A 75 10.96 -9.96 -3.09
N GLY A 76 11.55 -8.83 -3.47
CA GLY A 76 12.83 -8.75 -4.18
C GLY A 76 14.01 -9.44 -3.49
N ALA A 77 14.10 -9.40 -2.15
CA ALA A 77 15.15 -10.07 -1.41
C ALA A 77 15.16 -11.59 -1.63
N HIS A 78 13.99 -12.19 -1.74
CA HIS A 78 13.84 -13.63 -2.02
C HIS A 78 14.05 -13.96 -3.50
N LEU A 79 13.69 -13.04 -4.41
CA LEU A 79 13.87 -13.21 -5.85
C LEU A 79 15.35 -13.10 -6.29
N LEU A 80 16.21 -12.52 -5.45
CA LEU A 80 17.66 -12.48 -5.68
C LEU A 80 18.37 -13.81 -5.40
N GLN A 81 17.64 -14.85 -4.96
CA GLN A 81 18.23 -16.17 -4.71
C GLN A 81 18.66 -16.85 -6.02
N PRO A 82 19.75 -17.67 -6.00
CA PRO A 82 20.19 -18.40 -7.17
C PRO A 82 19.10 -19.30 -7.74
N GLY A 83 18.95 -19.32 -9.06
CA GLY A 83 18.01 -20.20 -9.76
C GLY A 83 16.63 -19.60 -10.03
N LEU A 84 16.36 -18.36 -9.57
CA LEU A 84 15.16 -17.63 -9.94
C LEU A 84 15.43 -16.72 -11.16
N ASP A 85 14.38 -16.52 -11.98
CA ASP A 85 14.47 -15.59 -13.10
C ASP A 85 14.58 -14.15 -12.58
N THR A 86 15.80 -13.61 -12.68
CA THR A 86 16.10 -12.26 -12.23
C THR A 86 15.53 -11.16 -13.14
N GLY A 87 14.94 -11.52 -14.29
CA GLY A 87 14.26 -10.59 -15.21
C GLY A 87 13.01 -9.94 -14.61
N THR A 88 12.39 -10.59 -13.62
CA THR A 88 11.18 -10.10 -12.94
C THR A 88 11.44 -9.09 -11.83
N ILE A 89 12.69 -8.89 -11.41
CA ILE A 89 13.03 -7.95 -10.33
C ILE A 89 13.12 -6.53 -10.88
N GLU A 90 12.41 -5.61 -10.23
CA GLU A 90 12.36 -4.21 -10.61
C GLU A 90 13.76 -3.57 -10.66
N PRO A 91 14.07 -2.79 -11.68
CA PRO A 91 15.36 -2.08 -11.78
C PRO A 91 15.62 -1.17 -10.55
N ALA A 92 14.58 -0.51 -10.04
CA ALA A 92 14.67 0.34 -8.85
C ALA A 92 15.10 -0.45 -7.61
N TYR A 93 14.49 -1.65 -7.39
CA TYR A 93 14.89 -2.53 -6.29
C TYR A 93 16.36 -2.95 -6.39
N ARG A 94 16.83 -3.34 -7.59
CA ARG A 94 18.24 -3.70 -7.81
C ARG A 94 19.19 -2.55 -7.50
N ALA A 95 18.85 -1.33 -7.93
CA ALA A 95 19.65 -0.13 -7.69
C ALA A 95 19.71 0.20 -6.18
N ILE A 96 18.58 0.10 -5.48
CA ILE A 96 18.49 0.30 -4.03
C ILE A 96 19.36 -0.72 -3.29
N MET A 97 19.27 -2.01 -3.65
CA MET A 97 20.07 -3.05 -3.02
C MET A 97 21.57 -2.94 -3.34
N ALA A 98 21.92 -2.42 -4.51
CA ALA A 98 23.31 -2.08 -4.83
C ALA A 98 23.81 -0.94 -3.94
N ALA A 99 23.05 0.13 -3.77
CA ALA A 99 23.41 1.26 -2.90
C ALA A 99 23.56 0.83 -1.42
N VAL A 100 22.73 -0.10 -0.95
CA VAL A 100 22.87 -0.68 0.40
C VAL A 100 24.19 -1.47 0.52
N ARG A 101 24.50 -2.33 -0.45
CA ARG A 101 25.75 -3.10 -0.48
C ARG A 101 26.97 -2.19 -0.51
N ASP A 102 26.91 -1.14 -1.31
CA ASP A 102 28.01 -0.18 -1.50
C ASP A 102 28.03 0.88 -0.38
N SER A 103 27.18 0.74 0.65
CA SER A 103 27.09 1.63 1.81
C SER A 103 26.75 3.08 1.50
N THR A 104 26.19 3.38 0.32
CA THR A 104 25.72 4.71 -0.08
C THR A 104 24.27 4.96 0.38
N LEU A 105 23.50 3.88 0.64
CA LEU A 105 22.20 3.94 1.31
C LEU A 105 22.29 3.16 2.63
N ARG A 106 22.05 3.86 3.74
CA ARG A 106 22.09 3.24 5.08
C ARG A 106 20.82 2.43 5.33
N ARG A 107 20.96 1.13 5.57
CA ARG A 107 19.89 0.28 6.07
C ARG A 107 19.65 0.54 7.57
N GLY A 108 18.37 0.69 7.97
CA GLY A 108 17.93 0.72 9.35
C GLY A 108 17.67 -0.68 9.92
N PRO A 109 17.08 -0.74 11.12
CA PRO A 109 16.84 -2.00 11.82
C PRO A 109 15.70 -2.84 11.24
N GLY A 110 14.76 -2.21 10.49
CA GLY A 110 13.61 -2.87 9.89
C GLY A 110 13.86 -3.46 8.50
N GLY A 111 12.79 -3.95 7.88
CA GLY A 111 12.83 -4.62 6.58
C GLY A 111 12.26 -3.81 5.42
N HIS A 112 11.50 -2.75 5.68
CA HIS A 112 10.73 -2.05 4.66
C HIS A 112 11.59 -1.03 3.89
N ILE A 113 11.38 -0.94 2.59
CA ILE A 113 11.88 0.12 1.73
C ILE A 113 10.72 1.10 1.54
N LEU A 114 10.85 2.30 2.08
CA LEU A 114 9.81 3.31 2.12
C LEU A 114 10.19 4.47 1.21
N THR A 115 9.32 4.86 0.31
CA THR A 115 9.50 6.01 -0.58
C THR A 115 9.16 7.28 0.17
N GLY A 116 10.08 8.23 0.17
CA GLY A 116 10.04 9.44 0.97
C GLY A 116 11.43 9.78 1.55
N PRO A 117 11.52 10.70 2.54
CA PRO A 117 10.43 11.40 3.21
C PRO A 117 9.82 12.56 2.38
N ILE A 118 8.50 12.71 2.49
CA ILE A 118 7.76 13.83 1.91
C ILE A 118 7.52 14.87 3.01
N TYR A 119 8.00 16.09 2.79
CA TYR A 119 7.79 17.21 3.70
C TYR A 119 6.49 17.94 3.33
N VAL A 120 5.57 18.05 4.26
CA VAL A 120 4.32 18.80 4.09
C VAL A 120 4.51 20.21 4.65
N ASP A 121 4.42 21.23 3.79
CA ASP A 121 4.62 22.62 4.20
C ASP A 121 3.53 23.05 5.20
N GLY A 122 3.99 23.64 6.31
CA GLY A 122 3.13 24.11 7.39
C GLY A 122 2.72 23.04 8.42
N ALA A 123 3.02 21.76 8.21
CA ALA A 123 2.76 20.73 9.21
C ALA A 123 3.69 20.88 10.41
N GLU A 124 3.12 21.04 11.60
CA GLU A 124 3.85 21.24 12.86
C GLU A 124 3.48 20.16 13.89
N PRO A 125 4.36 19.86 14.84
CA PRO A 125 4.04 18.94 15.92
C PRO A 125 2.77 19.33 16.67
N GLY A 126 1.82 18.39 16.79
CA GLY A 126 0.50 18.58 17.36
C GLY A 126 -0.63 18.71 16.33
N ASP A 127 -0.29 18.90 15.07
CA ASP A 127 -1.25 18.78 13.96
C ASP A 127 -1.62 17.32 13.69
N VAL A 128 -2.57 17.11 12.80
CA VAL A 128 -2.94 15.81 12.26
C VAL A 128 -2.79 15.86 10.74
N LEU A 129 -1.95 14.97 10.21
CA LEU A 129 -1.82 14.75 8.78
C LEU A 129 -3.00 13.90 8.29
N GLU A 130 -3.75 14.42 7.33
CA GLU A 130 -4.79 13.69 6.61
C GLU A 130 -4.21 13.15 5.31
N VAL A 131 -4.12 11.81 5.20
CA VAL A 131 -3.66 11.10 4.00
C VAL A 131 -4.87 10.49 3.31
N ARG A 132 -5.22 11.01 2.13
CA ARG A 132 -6.30 10.47 1.28
C ARG A 132 -5.72 9.50 0.27
N ILE A 133 -6.22 8.29 0.26
CA ILE A 133 -5.80 7.25 -0.68
C ILE A 133 -6.73 7.30 -1.88
N GLU A 134 -6.36 8.03 -2.92
CA GLU A 134 -7.21 8.25 -4.09
C GLU A 134 -7.27 7.01 -5.00
N SER A 135 -6.12 6.39 -5.25
CA SER A 135 -6.00 5.20 -6.08
C SER A 135 -4.80 4.37 -5.71
N ILE A 136 -4.86 3.06 -5.97
CA ILE A 136 -3.72 2.15 -5.84
C ILE A 136 -3.69 1.24 -7.07
N THR A 137 -2.53 1.19 -7.73
CA THR A 137 -2.28 0.35 -8.92
C THR A 137 -1.21 -0.68 -8.61
N ILE A 138 -1.40 -1.90 -9.06
CA ILE A 138 -0.37 -2.94 -9.02
C ILE A 138 0.29 -3.01 -10.39
N ASP A 139 1.59 -2.72 -10.47
CA ASP A 139 2.35 -2.70 -11.73
C ASP A 139 3.06 -4.03 -12.01
N LEU A 140 3.19 -4.89 -10.99
CA LEU A 140 3.89 -6.17 -11.12
C LEU A 140 2.92 -7.32 -11.37
N PRO A 141 3.25 -8.26 -12.27
CA PRO A 141 2.39 -9.42 -12.57
C PRO A 141 2.53 -10.53 -11.52
N TYR A 142 3.10 -10.24 -10.36
CA TYR A 142 3.28 -11.21 -9.28
C TYR A 142 3.21 -10.54 -7.91
N ALA A 143 2.86 -11.33 -6.91
CA ALA A 143 3.06 -11.06 -5.50
C ALA A 143 3.86 -12.20 -4.88
N CYS A 144 4.16 -12.12 -3.59
CA CYS A 144 4.77 -13.21 -2.86
C CYS A 144 4.16 -13.37 -1.47
N ASN A 145 4.35 -14.55 -0.91
CA ASN A 145 4.05 -14.84 0.47
C ASN A 145 5.17 -15.69 1.06
N ALA A 146 5.51 -15.45 2.31
CA ALA A 146 6.55 -16.20 3.01
C ALA A 146 6.17 -16.42 4.47
N PHE A 147 6.60 -17.54 5.03
CA PHE A 147 6.64 -17.76 6.46
C PHE A 147 7.92 -18.48 6.87
N GLY A 148 8.27 -18.40 8.13
CA GLY A 148 9.45 -19.05 8.69
C GLY A 148 9.25 -19.41 10.17
N PRO A 149 10.23 -20.05 10.80
CA PRO A 149 10.10 -20.64 12.14
C PRO A 149 9.74 -19.64 13.27
N ARG A 150 9.88 -18.34 12.99
CA ARG A 150 9.56 -17.25 13.93
C ARG A 150 8.60 -16.22 13.32
N GLY A 151 7.93 -16.57 12.23
CA GLY A 151 6.99 -15.71 11.54
C GLY A 151 5.69 -16.45 11.25
N GLY A 152 4.57 -15.73 11.32
CA GLY A 152 3.24 -16.29 11.16
C GLY A 152 2.54 -16.60 12.48
N PHE A 153 1.28 -17.03 12.40
CA PHE A 153 0.40 -17.21 13.55
C PHE A 153 0.39 -18.63 14.13
N LEU A 154 0.96 -19.59 13.42
CA LEU A 154 0.93 -21.01 13.80
C LEU A 154 2.34 -21.63 13.83
N PRO A 155 3.30 -21.04 14.56
CA PRO A 155 4.68 -21.54 14.56
C PRO A 155 4.83 -22.95 15.13
N GLU A 156 3.94 -23.36 16.05
CA GLU A 156 3.95 -24.70 16.63
C GLU A 156 3.50 -25.77 15.63
N ASP A 157 2.62 -25.42 14.68
CA ASP A 157 2.13 -26.36 13.65
C ASP A 157 3.13 -26.56 12.52
N PHE A 158 4.11 -25.63 12.39
CA PHE A 158 5.14 -25.66 11.35
C PHE A 158 6.56 -25.51 11.92
N PRO A 159 6.97 -26.38 12.86
CA PRO A 159 8.22 -26.24 13.58
C PRO A 159 9.43 -26.36 12.61
N GLY A 160 10.25 -25.32 12.55
CA GLY A 160 11.44 -25.29 11.71
C GLY A 160 11.20 -25.15 10.21
N GLU A 161 9.94 -25.04 9.77
CA GLU A 161 9.64 -24.85 8.36
C GLU A 161 9.82 -23.39 7.92
N SER A 162 10.27 -23.21 6.69
CA SER A 162 10.27 -21.94 5.97
C SER A 162 9.76 -22.17 4.57
N ARG A 163 8.86 -21.36 4.10
CA ARG A 163 8.38 -21.40 2.72
C ARG A 163 8.32 -19.99 2.15
N PHE A 164 8.71 -19.87 0.90
CA PHE A 164 8.54 -18.69 0.08
C PHE A 164 7.82 -19.09 -1.20
N ARG A 165 6.83 -18.31 -1.59
CA ARG A 165 6.04 -18.55 -2.77
C ARG A 165 5.85 -17.27 -3.57
N VAL A 166 6.16 -17.33 -4.86
CA VAL A 166 5.74 -16.31 -5.83
C VAL A 166 4.34 -16.69 -6.33
N ILE A 167 3.43 -15.74 -6.34
CA ILE A 167 2.03 -15.91 -6.71
C ILE A 167 1.78 -15.05 -7.95
N PRO A 168 1.52 -15.65 -9.14
CA PRO A 168 1.17 -14.89 -10.32
C PRO A 168 -0.15 -14.13 -10.13
N LEU A 169 -0.18 -12.88 -10.61
CA LEU A 169 -1.36 -12.03 -10.59
C LEU A 169 -1.97 -11.94 -11.99
N ASP A 170 -3.27 -12.07 -12.06
CA ASP A 170 -4.09 -11.71 -13.22
C ASP A 170 -4.67 -10.31 -12.96
N LEU A 171 -3.94 -9.30 -13.40
CA LEU A 171 -4.32 -7.88 -13.17
C LEU A 171 -5.56 -7.46 -13.97
N HIS A 172 -5.90 -8.19 -15.04
CA HIS A 172 -7.13 -7.92 -15.78
C HIS A 172 -8.36 -8.42 -15.00
N ARG A 173 -8.27 -9.60 -14.36
CA ARG A 173 -9.33 -10.17 -13.53
C ARG A 173 -9.26 -9.73 -12.07
N MET A 174 -8.22 -9.03 -11.68
CA MET A 174 -7.93 -8.62 -10.31
C MET A 174 -7.94 -9.81 -9.34
N VAL A 175 -7.19 -10.86 -9.67
CA VAL A 175 -7.04 -12.05 -8.82
C VAL A 175 -5.58 -12.54 -8.75
N ALA A 176 -5.20 -13.03 -7.59
CA ALA A 176 -3.97 -13.80 -7.40
C ALA A 176 -4.24 -15.28 -7.69
N ARG A 177 -3.46 -15.89 -8.58
CA ARG A 177 -3.57 -17.32 -8.93
C ARG A 177 -2.84 -18.16 -7.88
N PHE A 178 -3.48 -18.34 -6.73
CA PHE A 178 -2.84 -19.00 -5.59
C PHE A 178 -2.55 -20.47 -5.86
N SER A 179 -3.46 -21.21 -6.49
CA SER A 179 -3.21 -22.60 -6.91
C SER A 179 -4.08 -22.95 -8.12
N ASP A 180 -3.44 -23.09 -9.27
CA ASP A 180 -4.14 -23.49 -10.51
C ASP A 180 -4.65 -24.93 -10.42
N SER A 181 -3.88 -25.85 -9.81
CA SER A 181 -4.26 -27.26 -9.65
C SER A 181 -5.46 -27.49 -8.74
N LEU A 182 -5.69 -26.59 -7.78
CA LEU A 182 -6.82 -26.61 -6.87
C LEU A 182 -7.91 -25.59 -7.26
N GLY A 183 -7.70 -24.82 -8.33
CA GLY A 183 -8.64 -23.77 -8.76
C GLY A 183 -8.77 -22.62 -7.77
N ILE A 184 -7.75 -22.36 -6.93
CA ILE A 184 -7.81 -21.30 -5.91
C ILE A 184 -7.31 -19.99 -6.50
N ALA A 185 -8.22 -19.01 -6.59
CA ALA A 185 -7.94 -17.62 -6.94
C ALA A 185 -8.37 -16.72 -5.77
N ILE A 186 -7.49 -15.76 -5.41
CA ILE A 186 -7.74 -14.82 -4.32
C ILE A 186 -8.00 -13.44 -4.95
N PRO A 187 -9.13 -12.77 -4.66
CA PRO A 187 -9.39 -11.42 -5.12
C PRO A 187 -8.29 -10.46 -4.65
N LEU A 188 -7.87 -9.52 -5.51
CA LEU A 188 -6.90 -8.49 -5.16
C LEU A 188 -7.62 -7.31 -4.50
N HIS A 189 -7.09 -6.88 -3.37
CA HIS A 189 -7.48 -5.68 -2.65
C HIS A 189 -6.21 -4.93 -2.24
N PRO A 190 -5.58 -4.17 -3.18
CA PRO A 190 -4.28 -3.58 -2.92
C PRO A 190 -4.34 -2.47 -1.87
N PHE A 191 -3.34 -2.44 -1.01
CA PHE A 191 -3.10 -1.39 -0.03
C PHE A 191 -1.61 -1.27 0.27
N PHE A 192 -1.20 -0.21 0.98
CA PHE A 192 0.14 -0.10 1.53
C PHE A 192 0.14 -0.52 2.99
N GLY A 193 0.95 -1.51 3.36
CA GLY A 193 1.15 -1.94 4.74
C GLY A 193 1.78 -0.84 5.59
N SER A 194 2.72 -0.09 5.01
CA SER A 194 3.42 0.99 5.68
C SER A 194 3.08 2.36 5.09
N ILE A 195 2.33 3.16 5.84
CA ILE A 195 2.08 4.59 5.62
C ILE A 195 2.33 5.28 6.96
N GLY A 196 3.38 6.07 7.08
CA GLY A 196 3.73 6.68 8.36
C GLY A 196 4.54 7.95 8.23
N ASP A 197 4.53 8.75 9.29
CA ASP A 197 5.33 9.95 9.40
C ASP A 197 6.55 9.77 10.33
N ALA A 198 7.38 10.80 10.47
CA ALA A 198 8.52 10.72 11.35
C ALA A 198 8.10 10.72 12.83
N PRO A 199 8.72 9.87 13.67
CA PRO A 199 8.48 9.87 15.11
C PRO A 199 8.97 11.16 15.76
N ARG A 200 8.76 11.30 17.07
CA ARG A 200 9.29 12.44 17.84
C ARG A 200 10.81 12.50 17.75
N PRO A 201 11.39 13.73 17.65
CA PRO A 201 12.85 13.89 17.50
C PRO A 201 13.69 13.17 18.56
N GLU A 202 13.21 13.11 19.81
CA GLU A 202 13.90 12.44 20.91
C GLU A 202 13.98 10.92 20.79
N GLN A 203 13.14 10.30 19.95
CA GLN A 203 13.18 8.87 19.68
C GLN A 203 14.28 8.51 18.66
N GLY A 204 14.75 9.50 17.88
CA GLY A 204 15.66 9.25 16.78
C GLY A 204 15.06 8.31 15.74
N ARG A 205 15.93 7.64 15.01
CA ARG A 205 15.51 6.68 13.98
C ARG A 205 14.94 5.40 14.61
N ILE A 206 13.69 5.10 14.36
CA ILE A 206 12.99 3.91 14.86
C ILE A 206 12.91 2.82 13.78
N ASN A 207 12.61 1.58 14.22
CA ASN A 207 12.42 0.42 13.34
C ASN A 207 11.12 0.56 12.54
N SER A 208 11.15 0.24 11.23
CA SER A 208 9.97 0.31 10.37
C SER A 208 8.97 -0.84 10.58
N ALA A 209 9.34 -1.93 11.28
CA ALA A 209 8.46 -3.08 11.40
C ALA A 209 7.31 -2.91 12.40
N PRO A 210 7.52 -2.45 13.66
CA PRO A 210 6.39 -2.23 14.55
C PRO A 210 5.66 -0.91 14.22
N PRO A 211 4.32 -0.93 14.14
CA PRO A 211 3.55 0.30 14.04
C PRO A 211 3.58 1.08 15.36
N GLY A 212 3.19 2.35 15.33
CA GLY A 212 3.17 3.21 16.51
C GLY A 212 2.34 4.46 16.34
N MET A 213 2.64 5.50 17.14
CA MET A 213 1.95 6.79 17.05
C MET A 213 2.18 7.50 15.71
N HIS A 214 3.24 7.15 15.01
CA HIS A 214 3.59 7.59 13.66
C HIS A 214 2.85 6.81 12.56
N ALA A 215 1.85 6.01 12.89
CA ALA A 215 1.26 4.97 12.06
C ALA A 215 2.32 3.94 11.62
N GLY A 216 2.88 4.06 10.43
CA GLY A 216 3.94 3.16 9.94
C GLY A 216 3.38 1.85 9.42
N ASN A 217 3.93 0.73 9.84
CA ASN A 217 3.56 -0.60 9.39
C ASN A 217 2.25 -1.07 10.05
N LEU A 218 1.14 -0.50 9.62
CA LEU A 218 -0.19 -0.82 10.17
C LEU A 218 -0.72 -2.17 9.68
N ASP A 219 -0.26 -2.62 8.50
CA ASP A 219 -0.78 -3.84 7.84
C ASP A 219 -2.31 -3.91 7.82
N ASN A 220 -2.95 -2.76 7.68
CA ASN A 220 -4.40 -2.65 7.72
C ASN A 220 -4.99 -2.73 6.31
N LYS A 221 -5.57 -3.89 5.99
CA LYS A 221 -6.19 -4.17 4.68
C LYS A 221 -7.37 -3.25 4.32
N GLU A 222 -7.90 -2.49 5.26
CA GLU A 222 -8.98 -1.52 5.03
C GLU A 222 -8.46 -0.18 4.47
N LEU A 223 -7.13 0.05 4.44
CA LEU A 223 -6.52 1.26 3.89
C LEU A 223 -6.39 1.18 2.35
N VAL A 224 -7.51 0.95 1.70
CA VAL A 224 -7.63 0.84 0.24
C VAL A 224 -7.97 2.20 -0.40
N ALA A 225 -7.97 2.25 -1.73
CA ALA A 225 -8.44 3.43 -2.47
C ALA A 225 -9.84 3.87 -2.00
N GLY A 226 -10.02 5.18 -1.82
CA GLY A 226 -11.25 5.78 -1.27
C GLY A 226 -11.28 5.89 0.25
N THR A 227 -10.20 5.57 0.97
CA THR A 227 -10.12 5.73 2.43
C THR A 227 -9.23 6.89 2.85
N ILE A 228 -9.33 7.30 4.11
CA ILE A 228 -8.50 8.34 4.72
C ILE A 228 -7.80 7.78 5.95
N LEU A 229 -6.51 8.07 6.06
CA LEU A 229 -5.72 7.81 7.26
C LEU A 229 -5.37 9.15 7.93
N TYR A 230 -5.61 9.26 9.23
CA TYR A 230 -5.22 10.40 10.05
C TYR A 230 -4.03 10.02 10.92
N ILE A 231 -2.92 10.76 10.80
CA ILE A 231 -1.66 10.50 11.52
C ILE A 231 -1.31 11.73 12.36
N PRO A 232 -1.08 11.60 13.68
CA PRO A 232 -0.60 12.71 14.51
C PRO A 232 0.80 13.14 14.10
N VAL A 233 1.01 14.41 13.78
CA VAL A 233 2.32 14.96 13.42
C VAL A 233 3.19 15.13 14.67
N HIS A 234 4.38 14.54 14.64
CA HIS A 234 5.36 14.61 15.75
C HIS A 234 6.60 15.40 15.40
N THR A 235 6.90 15.53 14.12
CA THR A 235 8.08 16.23 13.59
C THR A 235 7.64 17.24 12.55
N ARG A 236 8.26 18.41 12.52
CA ARG A 236 7.96 19.46 11.54
C ARG A 236 8.01 18.93 10.11
N GLY A 237 6.96 19.22 9.34
CA GLY A 237 6.79 18.75 7.98
C GLY A 237 6.31 17.30 7.88
N ALA A 238 5.93 16.65 9.00
CA ALA A 238 5.49 15.27 9.10
C ALA A 238 6.54 14.26 8.61
N LEU A 239 7.19 14.49 7.47
CA LEU A 239 8.15 13.58 6.82
C LEU A 239 7.51 12.23 6.49
N LEU A 240 6.43 12.26 5.71
CA LEU A 240 5.63 11.09 5.32
C LEU A 240 6.45 10.12 4.45
N GLU A 241 6.38 8.85 4.77
CA GLU A 241 7.00 7.75 4.02
C GLU A 241 5.97 6.66 3.73
N ILE A 242 6.02 6.07 2.53
CA ILE A 242 5.04 5.07 2.05
C ILE A 242 5.77 3.90 1.40
N GLY A 243 5.36 2.68 1.72
CA GLY A 243 5.90 1.48 1.10
C GLY A 243 5.18 0.21 1.52
N ASP A 244 5.84 -0.93 1.32
CA ASP A 244 5.29 -2.22 1.70
C ASP A 244 3.91 -2.49 1.05
N GLY A 245 3.89 -2.50 -0.30
CA GLY A 245 2.67 -2.71 -1.05
C GLY A 245 2.18 -4.15 -0.97
N HIS A 246 0.92 -4.33 -0.59
CA HIS A 246 0.22 -5.60 -0.54
C HIS A 246 -0.77 -5.72 -1.71
N ALA A 247 -0.80 -6.86 -2.37
CA ALA A 247 -1.81 -7.18 -3.37
C ALA A 247 -3.15 -7.61 -2.72
N GLY A 248 -3.08 -8.05 -1.49
CA GLY A 248 -4.20 -8.43 -0.64
C GLY A 248 -3.70 -9.11 0.63
N GLN A 249 -4.56 -9.19 1.64
CA GLN A 249 -4.26 -9.78 2.95
C GLN A 249 -5.53 -10.35 3.57
N GLY A 250 -5.40 -11.32 4.48
CA GLY A 250 -6.45 -11.75 5.39
C GLY A 250 -6.58 -10.82 6.60
N ASP A 251 -7.00 -11.38 7.73
CA ASP A 251 -7.21 -10.63 8.98
C ASP A 251 -6.01 -10.76 9.95
N GLY A 252 -4.80 -10.73 9.44
CA GLY A 252 -3.60 -10.80 10.28
C GLY A 252 -2.33 -10.84 9.51
#